data_2efa87a6ebe3efabdbbd4aaf1df6178b
#
_entry.id   2efa87a6ebe3efabdbbd4aaf1df6178b
#
_cell.length_a   1.000
_cell.length_b   1.000
_cell.length_c   1.000
_cell.angle_alpha   90.00
_cell.angle_beta   90.00
_cell.angle_gamma   90.00
#
_symmetry.space_group_name_H-M   'P 1'
#
loop_
_entity.id
_entity.type
_entity.pdbx_description
1 polymer ?
#
loop_
_entity_poly.entity_id
_entity_poly.type
_entity_poly.pdbx_seq_one_letter_code
_entity_poly.pdbx_strand_id
1 'polypeptide(L)'
;MLRIINTQINMSTDWILRVGDGENLRRSSKYKIWGIQTITSPHGKHFIKNVKHGDRLWFVKSKSQGLVLAVATYVSHNKREFGPLLNITMTNEELGWTGDGIDWTSDIEVHYTDLYNLTQCQLLTHIKGASTIRKYDDKCKVELPVEYNYILRYSKITLEL
;
A
#
# COMPACT_ATOMS: atom_id res chain seq x y z
N MET A 1 25.44 -14.73 -17.03
CA MET A 1 24.10 -15.21 -17.40
C MET A 1 23.15 -15.14 -16.22
N LEU A 2 23.41 -15.85 -15.15
CA LEU A 2 22.58 -15.78 -13.93
C LEU A 2 22.46 -14.35 -13.36
N ARG A 3 23.49 -13.53 -13.51
CA ARG A 3 23.45 -12.14 -13.06
C ARG A 3 22.39 -11.29 -13.74
N ILE A 4 22.16 -11.50 -15.04
CA ILE A 4 21.16 -10.74 -15.80
C ILE A 4 19.76 -11.10 -15.31
N ILE A 5 19.51 -12.38 -15.04
CA ILE A 5 18.24 -12.85 -14.54
C ILE A 5 17.97 -12.25 -13.15
N ASN A 6 18.96 -12.26 -12.25
CA ASN A 6 18.81 -11.70 -10.92
C ASN A 6 18.56 -10.18 -10.95
N THR A 7 19.22 -9.47 -11.86
CA THR A 7 18.99 -8.03 -12.03
C THR A 7 17.55 -7.74 -12.48
N GLN A 8 17.02 -8.57 -13.38
CA GLN A 8 15.64 -8.41 -13.85
C GLN A 8 14.61 -8.73 -12.76
N ILE A 9 14.87 -9.73 -11.92
CA ILE A 9 13.98 -10.11 -10.82
C ILE A 9 13.88 -9.00 -9.77
N ASN A 10 14.93 -8.22 -9.59
CA ASN A 10 14.99 -7.15 -8.60
C ASN A 10 14.40 -5.82 -9.08
N MET A 11 13.81 -5.78 -10.29
CA MET A 11 13.20 -4.57 -10.84
C MET A 11 11.75 -4.42 -10.39
N SER A 12 11.53 -4.34 -9.09
CA SER A 12 10.22 -3.98 -8.56
C SER A 12 9.97 -2.48 -8.74
N THR A 13 8.72 -2.14 -8.93
CA THR A 13 8.26 -0.75 -8.97
C THR A 13 7.76 -0.35 -7.59
N ASP A 14 7.97 0.90 -7.24
CA ASP A 14 7.45 1.49 -6.01
C ASP A 14 6.18 2.29 -6.33
N TRP A 15 5.15 2.09 -5.51
CA TRP A 15 3.88 2.78 -5.64
C TRP A 15 3.55 3.51 -4.35
N ILE A 16 2.99 4.71 -4.49
CA ILE A 16 2.53 5.52 -3.37
C ILE A 16 1.02 5.36 -3.25
N LEU A 17 0.55 4.95 -2.08
CA LEU A 17 -0.87 4.83 -1.76
C LEU A 17 -1.22 5.73 -0.58
N ARG A 18 -2.21 6.59 -0.75
CA ARG A 18 -2.71 7.44 0.34
C ARG A 18 -3.69 6.65 1.19
N VAL A 19 -3.55 6.74 2.49
CA VAL A 19 -4.36 5.95 3.44
C VAL A 19 -5.05 6.81 4.50
N GLY A 20 -5.41 8.03 4.17
CA GLY A 20 -6.05 8.92 5.13
C GLY A 20 -5.16 9.21 6.33
N ASP A 21 -5.70 9.08 7.53
CA ASP A 21 -4.94 9.24 8.77
C ASP A 21 -4.18 7.98 9.19
N GLY A 22 -4.36 6.87 8.48
CA GLY A 22 -3.72 5.59 8.76
C GLY A 22 -4.53 4.64 9.64
N GLU A 23 -5.62 5.08 10.25
CA GLU A 23 -6.41 4.24 11.15
C GLU A 23 -7.08 3.07 10.43
N ASN A 24 -7.64 3.31 9.25
CA ASN A 24 -8.25 2.25 8.47
C ASN A 24 -7.20 1.24 7.96
N LEU A 25 -6.03 1.70 7.57
CA LEU A 25 -4.92 0.81 7.24
C LEU A 25 -4.55 -0.06 8.44
N ARG A 26 -4.40 0.56 9.60
CA ARG A 26 -4.07 -0.16 10.84
C ARG A 26 -5.09 -1.26 11.14
N ARG A 27 -6.36 -0.94 11.04
CA ARG A 27 -7.45 -1.88 11.37
C ARG A 27 -7.54 -3.05 10.39
N SER A 28 -7.36 -2.80 9.09
CA SER A 28 -7.42 -3.87 8.10
C SER A 28 -6.09 -4.61 7.91
N SER A 29 -5.01 -4.16 8.53
CA SER A 29 -3.68 -4.74 8.35
C SER A 29 -3.58 -6.21 8.77
N LYS A 30 -4.36 -6.63 9.75
CA LYS A 30 -4.40 -8.04 10.17
C LYS A 30 -4.90 -8.96 9.06
N TYR A 31 -5.67 -8.44 8.12
CA TYR A 31 -6.15 -9.20 6.95
C TYR A 31 -5.25 -9.00 5.73
N LYS A 32 -4.32 -8.05 5.79
CA LYS A 32 -3.42 -7.68 4.69
C LYS A 32 -4.18 -7.27 3.44
N ILE A 33 -5.23 -6.48 3.63
CA ILE A 33 -6.11 -5.98 2.57
C ILE A 33 -6.17 -4.46 2.63
N TRP A 34 -6.08 -3.84 1.47
CA TRP A 34 -6.36 -2.42 1.29
C TRP A 34 -7.31 -2.21 0.10
N GLY A 35 -8.19 -1.25 0.21
CA GLY A 35 -9.19 -0.97 -0.82
C GLY A 35 -8.73 0.10 -1.79
N ILE A 36 -9.02 -0.12 -3.06
CA ILE A 36 -8.76 0.84 -4.14
C ILE A 36 -10.06 1.11 -4.88
N GLN A 37 -10.33 2.35 -5.20
CA GLN A 37 -11.46 2.75 -6.02
C GLN A 37 -10.99 3.00 -7.44
N THR A 38 -11.59 2.33 -8.43
CA THR A 38 -11.25 2.47 -9.84
C THR A 38 -12.37 3.09 -10.68
N ILE A 39 -13.58 3.16 -10.16
CA ILE A 39 -14.75 3.57 -10.94
C ILE A 39 -14.64 5.04 -11.38
N THR A 40 -14.27 5.93 -10.46
CA THR A 40 -14.13 7.36 -10.72
C THR A 40 -12.72 7.89 -10.54
N SER A 41 -11.76 7.03 -10.18
CA SER A 41 -10.38 7.42 -9.94
C SER A 41 -9.47 6.99 -11.07
N PRO A 42 -9.00 7.91 -11.93
CA PRO A 42 -8.00 7.60 -12.95
C PRO A 42 -6.71 7.04 -12.35
N HIS A 43 -6.31 7.55 -11.17
CA HIS A 43 -5.11 7.09 -10.48
C HIS A 43 -5.25 5.66 -9.97
N GLY A 44 -6.43 5.31 -9.45
CA GLY A 44 -6.73 3.94 -9.05
C GLY A 44 -6.71 2.98 -10.22
N LYS A 45 -7.32 3.36 -11.34
CA LYS A 45 -7.29 2.57 -12.58
C LYS A 45 -5.87 2.34 -13.08
N HIS A 46 -5.06 3.38 -13.10
CA HIS A 46 -3.67 3.29 -13.54
C HIS A 46 -2.86 2.34 -12.66
N PHE A 47 -3.02 2.44 -11.35
CA PHE A 47 -2.36 1.57 -10.39
C PHE A 47 -2.71 0.11 -10.64
N ILE A 48 -4.00 -0.23 -10.66
CA ILE A 48 -4.47 -1.61 -10.82
C ILE A 48 -4.03 -2.20 -12.16
N LYS A 49 -4.01 -1.39 -13.21
CA LYS A 49 -3.57 -1.83 -14.53
C LYS A 49 -2.08 -2.17 -14.61
N ASN A 50 -1.25 -1.51 -13.81
CA ASN A 50 0.20 -1.56 -13.97
C ASN A 50 0.95 -2.22 -12.81
N VAL A 51 0.33 -2.35 -11.65
CA VAL A 51 0.99 -2.97 -10.49
C VAL A 51 1.25 -4.46 -10.74
N LYS A 52 2.39 -4.94 -10.27
CA LYS A 52 2.83 -6.33 -10.47
C LYS A 52 3.22 -6.97 -9.15
N HIS A 53 3.03 -8.27 -9.06
CA HIS A 53 3.50 -9.05 -7.92
C HIS A 53 4.96 -8.71 -7.59
N GLY A 54 5.21 -8.43 -6.32
CA GLY A 54 6.54 -8.04 -5.85
C GLY A 54 6.79 -6.54 -5.82
N ASP A 55 5.92 -5.73 -6.40
CA ASP A 55 6.03 -4.27 -6.29
C ASP A 55 5.85 -3.82 -4.84
N ARG A 56 6.50 -2.72 -4.47
CA ARG A 56 6.40 -2.16 -3.13
C ARG A 56 5.30 -1.12 -3.04
N LEU A 57 4.55 -1.17 -1.95
CA LEU A 57 3.46 -0.25 -1.64
C LEU A 57 3.88 0.63 -0.47
N TRP A 58 3.94 1.93 -0.71
CA TRP A 58 4.26 2.94 0.29
C TRP A 58 2.96 3.58 0.76
N PHE A 59 2.58 3.27 1.98
CA PHE A 59 1.36 3.81 2.58
C PHE A 59 1.65 5.15 3.22
N VAL A 60 1.03 6.19 2.69
CA VAL A 60 1.34 7.58 3.02
C VAL A 60 0.13 8.24 3.69
N LYS A 61 0.38 8.93 4.78
CA LYS A 61 -0.64 9.68 5.49
C LYS A 61 -1.07 10.89 4.68
N SER A 62 -2.39 11.09 4.55
CA SER A 62 -2.93 12.27 3.88
C SER A 62 -2.66 13.55 4.68
N LYS A 63 -2.53 14.68 3.99
CA LYS A 63 -2.30 16.00 4.61
C LYS A 63 -1.08 16.07 5.53
N SER A 64 -0.05 15.30 5.24
CA SER A 64 1.15 15.21 6.09
C SER A 64 2.44 15.49 5.33
N GLN A 65 2.36 16.12 4.16
CA GLN A 65 3.49 16.34 3.28
C GLN A 65 4.20 15.04 2.85
N GLY A 66 3.44 13.95 2.80
CA GLY A 66 3.97 12.66 2.32
C GLY A 66 4.59 11.78 3.39
N LEU A 67 4.18 11.93 4.65
CA LEU A 67 4.69 11.06 5.73
C LEU A 67 4.37 9.60 5.45
N VAL A 68 5.39 8.77 5.39
CA VAL A 68 5.24 7.33 5.18
C VAL A 68 4.93 6.65 6.52
N LEU A 69 3.81 5.95 6.56
CA LEU A 69 3.40 5.18 7.73
C LEU A 69 3.92 3.74 7.69
N ALA A 70 3.88 3.13 6.54
CA ALA A 70 4.23 1.73 6.37
C ALA A 70 4.64 1.44 4.93
N VAL A 71 5.27 0.30 4.74
CA VAL A 71 5.59 -0.22 3.41
C VAL A 71 5.29 -1.71 3.37
N ALA A 72 4.80 -2.20 2.24
CA ALA A 72 4.46 -3.60 2.06
C ALA A 72 4.81 -4.06 0.64
N THR A 73 4.65 -5.36 0.41
CA THR A 73 4.86 -5.96 -0.92
C THR A 73 3.51 -6.35 -1.50
N TYR A 74 3.23 -5.88 -2.71
CA TYR A 74 2.02 -6.24 -3.44
C TYR A 74 2.06 -7.70 -3.85
N VAL A 75 0.93 -8.40 -3.64
CA VAL A 75 0.76 -9.79 -4.04
C VAL A 75 -0.20 -9.90 -5.22
N SER A 76 -1.43 -9.44 -5.04
CA SER A 76 -2.50 -9.58 -6.02
C SER A 76 -3.62 -8.60 -5.73
N HIS A 77 -4.62 -8.56 -6.59
CA HIS A 77 -5.85 -7.85 -6.32
C HIS A 77 -7.05 -8.60 -6.90
N ASN A 78 -8.20 -8.36 -6.32
CA ASN A 78 -9.46 -8.91 -6.77
C ASN A 78 -10.52 -7.84 -6.80
N LYS A 79 -11.48 -7.99 -7.71
CA LYS A 79 -12.71 -7.22 -7.64
C LYS A 79 -13.45 -7.58 -6.36
N ARG A 80 -13.95 -6.58 -5.66
CA ARG A 80 -14.78 -6.80 -4.48
C ARG A 80 -16.19 -7.19 -4.92
N GLU A 81 -16.66 -8.30 -4.39
CA GLU A 81 -17.96 -8.87 -4.72
C GLU A 81 -18.75 -9.10 -3.45
N PHE A 82 -20.01 -8.68 -3.47
CA PHE A 82 -20.94 -8.83 -2.35
C PHE A 82 -22.20 -9.53 -2.84
N GLY A 83 -22.61 -10.56 -2.14
CA GLY A 83 -23.83 -11.25 -2.49
C GLY A 83 -23.94 -12.63 -1.83
N PRO A 84 -25.18 -13.16 -1.72
CA PRO A 84 -25.41 -14.38 -0.96
C PRO A 84 -24.92 -15.67 -1.62
N LEU A 85 -24.59 -15.63 -2.90
CA LEU A 85 -24.20 -16.82 -3.69
C LEU A 85 -22.73 -16.82 -4.13
N LEU A 86 -21.94 -15.81 -3.71
CA LEU A 86 -20.56 -15.65 -4.16
C LEU A 86 -19.59 -15.83 -2.99
N ASN A 87 -18.34 -16.11 -3.32
CA ASN A 87 -17.25 -15.95 -2.36
C ASN A 87 -17.18 -14.48 -1.97
N ILE A 88 -17.73 -14.17 -0.81
CA ILE A 88 -17.95 -12.81 -0.37
C ILE A 88 -16.63 -12.22 0.07
N THR A 89 -16.28 -11.06 -0.48
CA THR A 89 -15.22 -10.23 0.08
C THR A 89 -15.65 -9.66 1.43
N MET A 90 -14.70 -9.35 2.29
CA MET A 90 -15.00 -8.71 3.56
C MET A 90 -15.61 -7.32 3.33
N THR A 91 -16.65 -7.01 4.08
CA THR A 91 -17.26 -5.68 4.05
C THR A 91 -16.33 -4.63 4.65
N ASN A 92 -16.61 -3.36 4.41
CA ASN A 92 -15.85 -2.28 5.03
C ASN A 92 -15.90 -2.38 6.56
N GLU A 93 -17.05 -2.73 7.12
CA GLU A 93 -17.22 -2.91 8.57
C GLU A 93 -16.40 -4.08 9.10
N GLU A 94 -16.41 -5.22 8.41
CA GLU A 94 -15.61 -6.38 8.81
C GLU A 94 -14.11 -6.10 8.76
N LEU A 95 -13.67 -5.27 7.81
CA LEU A 95 -12.29 -4.81 7.72
C LEU A 95 -11.93 -3.80 8.81
N GLY A 96 -12.91 -3.30 9.56
CA GLY A 96 -12.72 -2.33 10.62
C GLY A 96 -12.65 -0.89 10.15
N TRP A 97 -12.98 -0.61 8.91
CA TRP A 97 -12.95 0.74 8.37
C TRP A 97 -14.09 1.58 8.96
N THR A 98 -13.77 2.81 9.32
CA THR A 98 -14.69 3.76 9.97
C THR A 98 -14.61 5.12 9.30
N GLY A 99 -15.50 6.03 9.72
CA GLY A 99 -15.57 7.37 9.15
C GLY A 99 -15.85 7.32 7.66
N ASP A 100 -15.08 8.05 6.88
CA ASP A 100 -15.20 8.05 5.42
C ASP A 100 -14.98 6.65 4.82
N GLY A 101 -14.26 5.78 5.51
CA GLY A 101 -14.01 4.42 5.07
C GLY A 101 -15.23 3.52 5.04
N ILE A 102 -16.26 3.81 5.84
CA ILE A 102 -17.52 3.05 5.81
C ILE A 102 -18.28 3.29 4.51
N ASP A 103 -18.36 4.55 4.11
CA ASP A 103 -19.10 4.97 2.91
C ASP A 103 -18.21 4.95 1.65
N TRP A 104 -16.94 4.71 1.81
CA TRP A 104 -15.99 4.72 0.72
C TRP A 104 -16.17 3.49 -0.18
N THR A 105 -16.52 3.78 -1.43
CA THR A 105 -16.79 2.74 -2.40
C THR A 105 -15.50 2.22 -3.01
N SER A 106 -14.90 1.26 -2.37
CA SER A 106 -13.76 0.53 -2.90
C SER A 106 -14.26 -0.66 -3.70
N ASP A 107 -13.96 -0.70 -4.98
CA ASP A 107 -14.36 -1.79 -5.88
C ASP A 107 -13.28 -2.86 -6.04
N ILE A 108 -12.05 -2.56 -5.63
CA ILE A 108 -10.91 -3.48 -5.71
C ILE A 108 -10.33 -3.68 -4.31
N GLU A 109 -10.04 -4.93 -3.96
CA GLU A 109 -9.21 -5.23 -2.80
C GLU A 109 -7.81 -5.61 -3.25
N VAL A 110 -6.83 -4.96 -2.67
CA VAL A 110 -5.41 -5.23 -2.88
C VAL A 110 -4.92 -6.10 -1.72
N HIS A 111 -4.27 -7.18 -2.07
CA HIS A 111 -3.63 -8.09 -1.11
C HIS A 111 -2.14 -7.82 -1.07
N TYR A 112 -1.60 -7.65 0.12
CA TYR A 112 -0.19 -7.39 0.32
C TYR A 112 0.39 -8.31 1.38
N THR A 113 1.70 -8.34 1.48
CA THR A 113 2.45 -9.10 2.48
C THR A 113 3.64 -8.28 2.95
N ASP A 114 4.38 -8.78 3.93
CA ASP A 114 5.61 -8.17 4.43
C ASP A 114 5.42 -6.68 4.79
N LEU A 115 4.41 -6.42 5.61
CA LEU A 115 4.12 -5.06 6.07
C LEU A 115 5.09 -4.64 7.17
N TYR A 116 5.75 -3.50 6.95
CA TYR A 116 6.65 -2.89 7.92
C TYR A 116 6.09 -1.56 8.38
N ASN A 117 5.96 -1.39 9.68
CA ASN A 117 5.50 -0.15 10.29
C ASN A 117 6.68 0.79 10.53
N LEU A 118 6.85 1.77 9.67
CA LEU A 118 7.98 2.68 9.76
C LEU A 118 7.86 3.68 10.91
N THR A 119 6.65 3.97 11.37
CA THR A 119 6.47 4.88 12.50
C THR A 119 6.95 4.27 13.81
N GLN A 120 6.78 2.97 14.00
CA GLN A 120 7.30 2.27 15.19
C GLN A 120 8.82 2.21 15.20
N CYS A 121 9.44 2.24 14.04
CA CYS A 121 10.89 2.26 13.92
C CYS A 121 11.50 3.64 14.11
N GLN A 122 10.68 4.65 14.38
CA GLN A 122 11.09 6.06 14.50
C GLN A 122 11.79 6.61 13.26
N LEU A 123 11.64 5.94 12.14
CA LEU A 123 12.19 6.39 10.88
C LEU A 123 11.13 7.18 10.11
N LEU A 124 11.06 8.47 10.40
CA LEU A 124 10.11 9.36 9.74
C LEU A 124 10.62 9.74 8.36
N THR A 125 9.97 9.22 7.35
CA THR A 125 10.30 9.49 5.95
C THR A 125 9.13 10.19 5.28
N HIS A 126 9.42 11.20 4.49
CA HIS A 126 8.43 11.95 3.72
C HIS A 126 8.70 11.80 2.23
N ILE A 127 7.67 11.46 1.46
CA ILE A 127 7.75 11.39 0.00
C ILE A 127 7.04 12.59 -0.59
N LYS A 128 7.78 13.43 -1.28
CA LYS A 128 7.19 14.60 -1.94
C LYS A 128 6.23 14.20 -3.06
N GLY A 129 5.19 14.98 -3.25
CA GLY A 129 4.23 14.76 -4.32
C GLY A 129 3.27 13.59 -4.08
N ALA A 130 3.20 13.06 -2.85
CA ALA A 130 2.33 11.94 -2.51
C ALA A 130 0.86 12.38 -2.30
N SER A 131 0.34 13.21 -3.19
CA SER A 131 -1.05 13.69 -3.11
C SER A 131 -2.05 12.75 -3.77
N THR A 132 -1.60 11.83 -4.58
CA THR A 132 -2.44 10.88 -5.31
C THR A 132 -1.80 9.50 -5.31
N ILE A 133 -2.56 8.48 -5.68
CA ILE A 133 -2.00 7.15 -5.95
C ILE A 133 -1.15 7.27 -7.21
N ARG A 134 0.13 6.94 -7.10
CA ARG A 134 1.05 7.09 -8.22
C ARG A 134 2.27 6.22 -8.08
N LYS A 135 2.93 6.00 -9.21
CA LYS A 135 4.23 5.39 -9.25
C LYS A 135 5.26 6.33 -8.60
N TYR A 136 6.14 5.78 -7.78
CA TYR A 136 7.29 6.49 -7.27
C TYR A 136 8.30 6.68 -8.42
N ASP A 137 8.56 7.90 -8.77
CA ASP A 137 9.47 8.26 -9.85
C ASP A 137 10.42 9.39 -9.43
N ASP A 138 11.24 9.85 -10.35
CA ASP A 138 12.23 10.91 -10.10
C ASP A 138 11.61 12.22 -9.60
N LYS A 139 10.32 12.44 -9.86
CA LYS A 139 9.60 13.63 -9.39
C LYS A 139 9.28 13.57 -7.89
N CYS A 140 9.24 12.38 -7.33
CA CYS A 140 8.96 12.16 -5.92
C CYS A 140 10.18 12.47 -5.03
N LYS A 141 11.34 12.52 -5.57
CA LYS A 141 12.67 12.76 -4.99
C LYS A 141 12.74 12.95 -3.47
N VAL A 142 12.72 11.85 -2.78
CA VAL A 142 13.32 11.77 -1.46
C VAL A 142 14.25 10.58 -1.52
N GLU A 143 15.51 10.81 -1.26
CA GLU A 143 16.42 9.69 -1.03
C GLU A 143 15.92 8.95 0.20
N LEU A 144 15.58 7.68 0.00
CA LEU A 144 15.23 6.83 1.11
C LEU A 144 16.48 6.68 1.98
N PRO A 145 16.38 6.92 3.30
CA PRO A 145 17.51 6.75 4.18
C PRO A 145 18.14 5.36 4.02
N VAL A 146 19.43 5.28 4.17
CA VAL A 146 20.15 3.98 4.13
C VAL A 146 19.57 3.02 5.17
N GLU A 147 19.14 3.55 6.31
CA GLU A 147 18.50 2.84 7.40
C GLU A 147 17.23 2.13 6.98
N TYR A 148 16.55 2.61 5.93
CA TYR A 148 15.36 1.97 5.39
C TYR A 148 15.63 0.54 4.94
N ASN A 149 16.71 0.30 4.21
CA ASN A 149 17.07 -1.05 3.78
C ASN A 149 17.38 -1.96 4.96
N TYR A 150 17.97 -1.41 6.01
CA TYR A 150 18.23 -2.14 7.24
C TYR A 150 16.92 -2.58 7.91
N ILE A 151 15.96 -1.66 8.03
CA ILE A 151 14.66 -1.95 8.62
C ILE A 151 13.93 -3.04 7.84
N LEU A 152 13.87 -2.94 6.53
CA LEU A 152 13.22 -3.94 5.70
C LEU A 152 13.87 -5.32 5.80
N ARG A 153 15.17 -5.34 6.02
CA ARG A 153 15.93 -6.59 6.07
C ARG A 153 15.85 -7.29 7.42
N TYR A 154 15.90 -6.53 8.53
CA TYR A 154 16.11 -7.09 9.86
C TYR A 154 14.96 -6.88 10.83
N SER A 155 14.04 -6.00 10.56
CA SER A 155 12.96 -5.64 11.47
C SER A 155 11.60 -5.85 10.85
N LYS A 156 11.17 -7.11 10.79
CA LYS A 156 9.80 -7.43 10.40
C LYS A 156 8.87 -7.00 11.52
N ILE A 157 8.38 -5.77 11.42
CA ILE A 157 7.48 -5.21 12.41
C ILE A 157 6.06 -5.29 11.87
N THR A 158 5.21 -6.01 12.59
CA THR A 158 3.80 -6.07 12.27
C THR A 158 3.14 -4.76 12.71
N LEU A 159 2.20 -4.28 11.92
CA LEU A 159 1.39 -3.14 12.29
C LEU A 159 0.40 -3.60 13.35
N GLU A 160 0.72 -3.37 14.61
CA GLU A 160 -0.14 -3.82 15.70
C GLU A 160 -1.34 -2.89 15.87
N LEU A 161 -2.43 -3.51 16.19
CA LEU A 161 -3.71 -2.85 16.42
C LEU A 161 -3.90 -2.49 17.89
#